data_d2348440dd8753c1f969539b355cd5aa
#
_entry.id   d2348440dd8753c1f969539b355cd5aa
#
_cell.length_a   1.000
_cell.length_b   1.000
_cell.length_c   1.000
_cell.angle_alpha   90.00
_cell.angle_beta   90.00
_cell.angle_gamma   90.00
#
_symmetry.space_group_name_H-M   'P 1'
#
loop_
_entity.id
_entity.type
_entity.pdbx_description
1 polymer ?
#
loop_
_entity_poly.entity_id
_entity_poly.type
_entity_poly.pdbx_seq_one_letter_code
_entity_poly.pdbx_strand_id
1 'polypeptide(L)'
;MPFKIYKKYVMLLAFTAPALIFYAIFLLIPTISGMYYSFTDWNGLNPNYNFIGLGNFVESLKEDPDFLNSLWFTLKYVLVMIVLQNVLALVLAVLIESRTRSKGFFRTIFFMPNMISTIISAFMWTFVFSSVLPQIAEKTAIAFLGQSWLGDPKVSFFSIIIVSLWNGVGYMMIIYLASLQGVPQSLKEAAIIDGANAFQTLRSVTLPMITHAITICFFLTLNGAFKVYEVVYGLTGGGPGRSTQVITMNIYEEAFSNNFRYGYASAKSVILFAIVLIFTLIQLRVMKKREVEA
;
A
#
# COMPACT_ATOMS: atom_id res chain seq x y z
N MET A 1 33.71 -36.66 -5.05
CA MET A 1 33.09 -35.33 -5.26
C MET A 1 31.61 -35.18 -4.82
N PRO A 2 30.69 -36.14 -4.99
CA PRO A 2 29.27 -35.99 -4.61
C PRO A 2 29.00 -35.79 -3.11
N PHE A 3 29.79 -36.35 -2.25
CA PHE A 3 29.60 -36.31 -0.79
C PHE A 3 29.78 -34.90 -0.17
N LYS A 4 30.71 -34.07 -0.71
CA LYS A 4 30.90 -32.67 -0.27
C LYS A 4 29.74 -31.79 -0.67
N ILE A 5 29.15 -32.01 -1.84
CA ILE A 5 27.99 -31.27 -2.35
C ILE A 5 26.76 -31.60 -1.50
N TYR A 6 26.52 -32.88 -1.21
CA TYR A 6 25.40 -33.30 -0.37
C TYR A 6 25.50 -32.71 1.05
N LYS A 7 26.67 -32.76 1.68
CA LYS A 7 26.90 -32.17 3.01
C LYS A 7 26.62 -30.65 3.03
N LYS A 8 26.98 -29.94 1.95
CA LYS A 8 26.70 -28.51 1.81
C LYS A 8 25.18 -28.23 1.76
N TYR A 9 24.42 -29.01 0.97
CA TYR A 9 22.95 -28.82 0.90
C TYR A 9 22.24 -29.18 2.20
N VAL A 10 22.66 -30.26 2.87
CA VAL A 10 22.13 -30.67 4.18
C VAL A 10 22.36 -29.54 5.22
N MET A 11 23.58 -28.98 5.24
CA MET A 11 23.91 -27.88 6.16
C MET A 11 23.11 -26.62 5.86
N LEU A 12 22.92 -26.28 4.60
CA LEU A 12 22.07 -25.14 4.18
C LEU A 12 20.61 -25.36 4.57
N LEU A 13 20.07 -26.58 4.31
CA LEU A 13 18.71 -26.94 4.71
C LEU A 13 18.54 -26.90 6.22
N ALA A 14 19.48 -27.46 7.00
CA ALA A 14 19.42 -27.42 8.45
C ALA A 14 19.44 -25.98 9.00
N PHE A 15 20.20 -25.08 8.36
CA PHE A 15 20.25 -23.67 8.75
C PHE A 15 18.97 -22.91 8.40
N THR A 16 18.36 -23.21 7.26
CA THR A 16 17.12 -22.54 6.81
C THR A 16 15.85 -23.19 7.34
N ALA A 17 15.91 -24.46 7.79
CA ALA A 17 14.75 -25.24 8.23
C ALA A 17 13.92 -24.55 9.32
N PRO A 18 14.48 -23.96 10.40
CA PRO A 18 13.68 -23.28 11.41
C PRO A 18 12.80 -22.17 10.80
N ALA A 19 13.39 -21.31 9.95
CA ALA A 19 12.67 -20.24 9.29
C ALA A 19 11.58 -20.77 8.35
N LEU A 20 11.88 -21.83 7.59
CA LEU A 20 10.91 -22.47 6.68
C LEU A 20 9.75 -23.12 7.43
N ILE A 21 10.03 -23.75 8.59
CA ILE A 21 9.00 -24.35 9.45
C ILE A 21 8.05 -23.26 9.97
N PHE A 22 8.58 -22.15 10.52
CA PHE A 22 7.75 -21.03 10.96
C PHE A 22 6.94 -20.45 9.81
N TYR A 23 7.55 -20.25 8.66
CA TYR A 23 6.85 -19.76 7.46
C TYR A 23 5.72 -20.71 7.02
N ALA A 24 5.99 -22.01 7.03
CA ALA A 24 4.98 -23.02 6.69
C ALA A 24 3.82 -23.02 7.67
N ILE A 25 4.08 -23.05 8.97
CA ILE A 25 3.04 -23.13 10.01
C ILE A 25 2.20 -21.85 10.08
N PHE A 26 2.84 -20.67 10.06
CA PHE A 26 2.12 -19.41 10.33
C PHE A 26 1.64 -18.69 9.08
N LEU A 27 2.15 -19.06 7.90
CA LEU A 27 1.75 -18.41 6.65
C LEU A 27 1.18 -19.37 5.62
N LEU A 28 1.90 -20.43 5.24
CA LEU A 28 1.44 -21.33 4.17
C LEU A 28 0.21 -22.13 4.58
N ILE A 29 0.22 -22.79 5.74
CA ILE A 29 -0.93 -23.59 6.20
C ILE A 29 -2.19 -22.76 6.35
N PRO A 30 -2.22 -21.59 7.05
CA PRO A 30 -3.41 -20.76 7.11
C PRO A 30 -3.88 -20.25 5.75
N THR A 31 -2.95 -19.90 4.86
CA THR A 31 -3.31 -19.43 3.51
C THR A 31 -3.97 -20.52 2.67
N ILE A 32 -3.40 -21.74 2.67
CA ILE A 32 -3.96 -22.89 1.96
C ILE A 32 -5.30 -23.29 2.57
N SER A 33 -5.40 -23.29 3.91
CA SER A 33 -6.66 -23.58 4.60
C SER A 33 -7.74 -22.54 4.26
N GLY A 34 -7.40 -21.25 4.23
CA GLY A 34 -8.32 -20.20 3.78
C GLY A 34 -8.78 -20.39 2.34
N MET A 35 -7.86 -20.78 1.43
CA MET A 35 -8.22 -21.13 0.06
C MET A 35 -9.18 -22.33 0.01
N TYR A 36 -8.98 -23.35 0.82
CA TYR A 36 -9.91 -24.48 0.91
C TYR A 36 -11.28 -24.06 1.45
N TYR A 37 -11.31 -23.30 2.57
CA TYR A 37 -12.56 -22.84 3.16
C TYR A 37 -13.36 -21.90 2.23
N SER A 38 -12.73 -21.23 1.30
CA SER A 38 -13.43 -20.37 0.33
C SER A 38 -14.45 -21.13 -0.54
N PHE A 39 -14.33 -22.45 -0.65
CA PHE A 39 -15.26 -23.34 -1.36
C PHE A 39 -16.31 -23.99 -0.44
N THR A 40 -16.42 -23.56 0.81
CA THR A 40 -17.30 -24.16 1.83
C THR A 40 -18.23 -23.11 2.45
N ASP A 41 -19.31 -23.59 3.08
CA ASP A 41 -20.22 -22.76 3.87
C ASP A 41 -19.78 -22.60 5.34
N TRP A 42 -18.48 -22.83 5.62
CA TRP A 42 -17.96 -22.82 6.99
C TRP A 42 -18.14 -21.46 7.68
N ASN A 43 -18.67 -21.52 8.91
CA ASN A 43 -18.90 -20.34 9.74
C ASN A 43 -17.78 -20.03 10.75
N GLY A 44 -16.67 -20.79 10.71
CA GLY A 44 -15.53 -20.59 11.61
C GLY A 44 -15.66 -21.26 12.99
N LEU A 45 -16.85 -21.73 13.38
CA LEU A 45 -17.15 -22.28 14.72
C LEU A 45 -17.57 -23.73 14.66
N ASN A 46 -18.43 -24.07 13.69
CA ASN A 46 -18.99 -25.40 13.59
C ASN A 46 -18.00 -26.35 12.88
N PRO A 47 -17.69 -27.54 13.44
CA PRO A 47 -16.87 -28.53 12.74
C PRO A 47 -17.55 -29.14 11.50
N ASN A 48 -18.86 -29.08 11.43
CA ASN A 48 -19.64 -29.58 10.29
C ASN A 48 -19.87 -28.44 9.29
N TYR A 49 -19.36 -28.58 8.09
CA TYR A 49 -19.56 -27.66 6.98
C TYR A 49 -19.62 -28.45 5.65
N ASN A 50 -20.27 -27.87 4.67
CA ASN A 50 -20.47 -28.48 3.36
C ASN A 50 -19.54 -27.83 2.31
N PHE A 51 -19.15 -28.62 1.34
CA PHE A 51 -18.45 -28.11 0.16
C PHE A 51 -19.51 -27.57 -0.84
N ILE A 52 -19.50 -26.26 -1.09
CA ILE A 52 -20.46 -25.56 -1.97
C ILE A 52 -19.85 -25.11 -3.30
N GLY A 53 -18.62 -25.52 -3.59
CA GLY A 53 -17.94 -25.17 -4.82
C GLY A 53 -17.72 -23.67 -4.98
N LEU A 54 -18.12 -23.11 -6.11
CA LEU A 54 -17.95 -21.68 -6.42
C LEU A 54 -19.08 -20.78 -5.88
N GLY A 55 -19.99 -21.28 -5.05
CA GLY A 55 -21.15 -20.53 -4.53
C GLY A 55 -20.75 -19.19 -3.92
N ASN A 56 -19.78 -19.17 -3.01
CA ASN A 56 -19.29 -17.95 -2.35
C ASN A 56 -18.72 -16.92 -3.36
N PHE A 57 -18.04 -17.38 -4.40
CA PHE A 57 -17.47 -16.49 -5.42
C PHE A 57 -18.54 -15.86 -6.29
N VAL A 58 -19.58 -16.64 -6.66
CA VAL A 58 -20.72 -16.15 -7.44
C VAL A 58 -21.51 -15.14 -6.64
N GLU A 59 -21.81 -15.43 -5.38
CA GLU A 59 -22.51 -14.53 -4.47
C GLU A 59 -21.73 -13.21 -4.32
N SER A 60 -20.42 -13.27 -4.03
CA SER A 60 -19.57 -12.07 -3.86
C SER A 60 -19.54 -11.15 -5.08
N LEU A 61 -19.51 -11.74 -6.30
CA LEU A 61 -19.33 -10.96 -7.53
C LEU A 61 -20.65 -10.54 -8.18
N LYS A 62 -21.78 -11.17 -7.85
CA LYS A 62 -23.07 -10.90 -8.51
C LYS A 62 -24.15 -10.36 -7.58
N GLU A 63 -24.10 -10.72 -6.30
CA GLU A 63 -25.21 -10.51 -5.36
C GLU A 63 -24.84 -9.62 -4.17
N ASP A 64 -23.54 -9.28 -4.02
CA ASP A 64 -23.05 -8.44 -2.92
C ASP A 64 -22.63 -7.04 -3.39
N PRO A 65 -23.54 -6.06 -3.39
CA PRO A 65 -23.23 -4.69 -3.80
C PRO A 65 -22.23 -4.01 -2.86
N ASP A 66 -22.21 -4.35 -1.56
CA ASP A 66 -21.27 -3.76 -0.60
C ASP A 66 -19.83 -4.21 -0.88
N PHE A 67 -19.65 -5.49 -1.24
CA PHE A 67 -18.35 -5.99 -1.67
C PHE A 67 -17.87 -5.30 -2.96
N LEU A 68 -18.74 -5.18 -3.97
CA LEU A 68 -18.38 -4.52 -5.23
C LEU A 68 -18.05 -3.03 -5.03
N ASN A 69 -18.81 -2.33 -4.19
CA ASN A 69 -18.55 -0.94 -3.85
C ASN A 69 -17.21 -0.78 -3.12
N SER A 70 -16.92 -1.65 -2.15
CA SER A 70 -15.66 -1.65 -1.41
C SER A 70 -14.46 -1.98 -2.31
N LEU A 71 -14.63 -2.90 -3.25
CA LEU A 71 -13.63 -3.22 -4.27
C LEU A 71 -13.36 -2.00 -5.16
N TRP A 72 -14.42 -1.36 -5.66
CA TRP A 72 -14.29 -0.18 -6.52
C TRP A 72 -13.65 1.01 -5.80
N PHE A 73 -14.04 1.24 -4.54
CA PHE A 73 -13.41 2.27 -3.70
C PHE A 73 -11.91 1.97 -3.51
N THR A 74 -11.57 0.72 -3.18
CA THR A 74 -10.17 0.31 -2.99
C THR A 74 -9.35 0.47 -4.26
N LEU A 75 -9.89 0.10 -5.43
CA LEU A 75 -9.21 0.30 -6.71
C LEU A 75 -8.93 1.78 -7.02
N LYS A 76 -9.92 2.66 -6.80
CA LYS A 76 -9.72 4.12 -6.95
C LYS A 76 -8.63 4.62 -6.01
N TYR A 77 -8.68 4.21 -4.74
CA TYR A 77 -7.69 4.58 -3.74
C TYR A 77 -6.28 4.13 -4.16
N VAL A 78 -6.12 2.87 -4.57
CA VAL A 78 -4.84 2.31 -5.04
C VAL A 78 -4.27 3.12 -6.20
N LEU A 79 -5.09 3.41 -7.23
CA LEU A 79 -4.64 4.17 -8.39
C LEU A 79 -4.16 5.58 -8.03
N VAL A 80 -4.91 6.27 -7.17
CA VAL A 80 -4.53 7.61 -6.70
C VAL A 80 -3.25 7.55 -5.86
N MET A 81 -3.15 6.60 -4.94
CA MET A 81 -1.96 6.44 -4.09
C MET A 81 -0.70 6.10 -4.89
N ILE A 82 -0.79 5.18 -5.86
CA ILE A 82 0.36 4.83 -6.72
C ILE A 82 0.93 6.07 -7.40
N VAL A 83 0.07 6.96 -7.91
CA VAL A 83 0.52 8.17 -8.60
C VAL A 83 0.99 9.22 -7.60
N LEU A 84 0.14 9.64 -6.68
CA LEU A 84 0.43 10.79 -5.81
C LEU A 84 1.57 10.51 -4.85
N GLN A 85 1.59 9.34 -4.19
CA GLN A 85 2.63 9.01 -3.21
C GLN A 85 4.01 8.94 -3.87
N ASN A 86 4.12 8.29 -5.04
CA ASN A 86 5.41 8.16 -5.72
C ASN A 86 5.88 9.50 -6.33
N VAL A 87 4.98 10.28 -6.93
CA VAL A 87 5.32 11.61 -7.47
C VAL A 87 5.79 12.53 -6.34
N LEU A 88 5.03 12.63 -5.25
CA LEU A 88 5.39 13.48 -4.12
C LEU A 88 6.69 13.04 -3.46
N ALA A 89 6.87 11.74 -3.25
CA ALA A 89 8.09 11.18 -2.67
C ALA A 89 9.33 11.46 -3.55
N LEU A 90 9.21 11.27 -4.86
CA LEU A 90 10.28 11.56 -5.81
C LEU A 90 10.61 13.06 -5.86
N VAL A 91 9.60 13.92 -5.94
CA VAL A 91 9.81 15.39 -5.93
C VAL A 91 10.51 15.82 -4.64
N LEU A 92 10.06 15.34 -3.47
CA LEU A 92 10.72 15.64 -2.20
C LEU A 92 12.16 15.12 -2.17
N ALA A 93 12.42 13.90 -2.66
CA ALA A 93 13.76 13.33 -2.71
C ALA A 93 14.70 14.19 -3.59
N VAL A 94 14.27 14.62 -4.78
CA VAL A 94 15.04 15.49 -5.67
C VAL A 94 15.30 16.86 -5.02
N LEU A 95 14.28 17.46 -4.39
CA LEU A 95 14.43 18.74 -3.70
C LEU A 95 15.39 18.66 -2.51
N ILE A 96 15.35 17.57 -1.75
CA ILE A 96 16.27 17.37 -0.61
C ILE A 96 17.67 17.09 -1.10
N GLU A 97 17.83 16.29 -2.19
CA GLU A 97 19.14 15.97 -2.76
C GLU A 97 19.86 17.23 -3.27
N SER A 98 19.13 18.21 -3.79
CA SER A 98 19.71 19.48 -4.25
C SER A 98 20.25 20.38 -3.09
N ARG A 99 19.90 20.10 -1.83
CA ARG A 99 20.34 20.90 -0.67
C ARG A 99 21.69 20.41 -0.13
N THR A 100 22.56 21.34 0.26
CA THR A 100 23.89 20.98 0.78
C THR A 100 23.94 20.86 2.31
N ARG A 101 23.28 21.76 3.04
CA ARG A 101 23.42 21.87 4.51
C ARG A 101 22.22 21.36 5.32
N SER A 102 21.01 21.28 4.77
CA SER A 102 19.79 20.95 5.51
C SER A 102 19.18 19.58 5.16
N LYS A 103 19.88 18.72 4.40
CA LYS A 103 19.39 17.39 3.98
C LYS A 103 18.89 16.56 5.15
N GLY A 104 19.68 16.44 6.22
CA GLY A 104 19.32 15.63 7.39
C GLY A 104 18.05 16.10 8.08
N PHE A 105 17.90 17.40 8.26
CA PHE A 105 16.73 18.01 8.90
C PHE A 105 15.44 17.71 8.12
N PHE A 106 15.41 17.98 6.81
CA PHE A 106 14.23 17.71 5.98
C PHE A 106 13.92 16.22 5.88
N ARG A 107 14.96 15.38 5.75
CA ARG A 107 14.79 13.91 5.77
C ARG A 107 14.08 13.46 7.04
N THR A 108 14.47 13.97 8.20
CA THR A 108 13.86 13.62 9.49
C THR A 108 12.42 14.10 9.57
N ILE A 109 12.12 15.34 9.19
CA ILE A 109 10.76 15.90 9.27
C ILE A 109 9.78 15.12 8.38
N PHE A 110 10.14 14.85 7.13
CA PHE A 110 9.25 14.15 6.21
C PHE A 110 9.13 12.66 6.52
N PHE A 111 10.11 12.06 7.18
CA PHE A 111 10.06 10.66 7.59
C PHE A 111 9.33 10.44 8.92
N MET A 112 9.33 11.42 9.81
CA MET A 112 8.79 11.31 11.17
C MET A 112 7.33 10.81 11.22
N PRO A 113 6.39 11.25 10.33
CA PRO A 113 5.03 10.72 10.32
C PRO A 113 4.93 9.21 10.16
N ASN A 114 5.81 8.60 9.38
CA ASN A 114 5.83 7.16 9.14
C ASN A 114 6.19 6.35 10.40
N MET A 115 6.81 6.97 11.40
CA MET A 115 7.16 6.31 12.67
C MET A 115 5.97 6.24 13.65
N ILE A 116 4.91 6.99 13.40
CA ILE A 116 3.69 6.97 14.20
C ILE A 116 2.80 5.84 13.71
N SER A 117 2.22 5.07 14.64
CA SER A 117 1.23 4.04 14.27
C SER A 117 0.12 4.65 13.41
N THR A 118 -0.22 3.96 12.31
CA THR A 118 -1.21 4.42 11.33
C THR A 118 -2.57 4.69 11.96
N ILE A 119 -3.02 3.84 12.88
CA ILE A 119 -4.30 4.02 13.57
C ILE A 119 -4.29 5.24 14.51
N ILE A 120 -3.18 5.50 15.21
CA ILE A 120 -3.02 6.70 16.05
C ILE A 120 -3.02 7.95 15.18
N SER A 121 -2.31 7.93 14.07
CA SER A 121 -2.32 9.02 13.09
C SER A 121 -3.74 9.30 12.58
N ALA A 122 -4.52 8.27 12.29
CA ALA A 122 -5.90 8.42 11.83
C ALA A 122 -6.77 9.11 12.90
N PHE A 123 -6.69 8.70 14.17
CA PHE A 123 -7.43 9.36 15.26
C PHE A 123 -6.97 10.81 15.49
N MET A 124 -5.67 11.10 15.39
CA MET A 124 -5.18 12.48 15.47
C MET A 124 -5.77 13.35 14.34
N TRP A 125 -5.78 12.83 13.12
CA TRP A 125 -6.35 13.54 11.97
C TRP A 125 -7.89 13.65 12.04
N THR A 126 -8.58 12.68 12.65
CA THR A 126 -10.02 12.80 12.94
C THR A 126 -10.29 14.03 13.80
N PHE A 127 -9.49 14.25 14.85
CA PHE A 127 -9.59 15.46 15.66
C PHE A 127 -9.29 16.74 14.86
N VAL A 128 -8.27 16.71 13.99
CA VAL A 128 -7.93 17.84 13.12
C VAL A 128 -9.11 18.17 12.19
N PHE A 129 -9.67 17.17 11.51
CA PHE A 129 -10.77 17.35 10.55
C PHE A 129 -12.10 17.74 11.20
N SER A 130 -12.40 17.21 12.39
CA SER A 130 -13.69 17.41 13.05
C SER A 130 -13.72 18.63 13.99
N SER A 131 -12.57 19.10 14.48
CA SER A 131 -12.51 20.17 15.47
C SER A 131 -11.60 21.32 15.06
N VAL A 132 -10.35 21.04 14.66
CA VAL A 132 -9.36 22.11 14.42
C VAL A 132 -9.68 22.89 13.15
N LEU A 133 -9.90 22.23 12.03
CA LEU A 133 -10.17 22.90 10.76
C LEU A 133 -11.48 23.72 10.77
N PRO A 134 -12.61 23.22 11.32
CA PRO A 134 -13.81 24.03 11.48
C PRO A 134 -13.61 25.28 12.34
N GLN A 135 -12.89 25.19 13.47
CA GLN A 135 -12.59 26.36 14.29
C GLN A 135 -11.71 27.39 13.57
N ILE A 136 -10.73 26.93 12.75
CA ILE A 136 -9.94 27.84 11.91
C ILE A 136 -10.85 28.50 10.85
N ALA A 137 -11.76 27.76 10.26
CA ALA A 137 -12.72 28.28 9.27
C ALA A 137 -13.56 29.42 9.85
N GLU A 138 -14.10 29.22 11.06
CA GLU A 138 -14.88 30.26 11.76
C GLU A 138 -14.08 31.55 12.00
N LYS A 139 -12.81 31.42 12.38
CA LYS A 139 -11.92 32.58 12.69
C LYS A 139 -11.38 33.27 11.45
N THR A 140 -11.17 32.56 10.35
CA THR A 140 -10.50 33.07 9.14
C THR A 140 -11.46 33.32 7.99
N ALA A 141 -12.75 32.96 8.12
CA ALA A 141 -13.75 33.01 7.06
C ALA A 141 -13.38 32.19 5.78
N ILE A 142 -12.44 31.23 5.90
CA ILE A 142 -12.07 30.34 4.79
C ILE A 142 -13.05 29.17 4.76
N ALA A 143 -14.11 29.30 3.96
CA ALA A 143 -15.21 28.33 3.88
C ALA A 143 -14.74 26.89 3.56
N PHE A 144 -13.67 26.73 2.77
CA PHE A 144 -13.10 25.43 2.42
C PHE A 144 -12.68 24.60 3.66
N LEU A 145 -12.19 25.24 4.72
CA LEU A 145 -11.77 24.53 5.93
C LEU A 145 -12.96 24.06 6.79
N GLY A 146 -14.13 24.71 6.65
CA GLY A 146 -15.34 24.39 7.38
C GLY A 146 -16.22 23.28 6.78
N GLN A 147 -15.77 22.67 5.68
CA GLN A 147 -16.54 21.58 5.05
C GLN A 147 -16.57 20.31 5.91
N SER A 148 -17.54 19.43 5.62
CA SER A 148 -17.67 18.15 6.32
C SER A 148 -16.62 17.14 5.84
N TRP A 149 -15.41 17.23 6.40
CA TRP A 149 -14.26 16.44 5.98
C TRP A 149 -14.45 14.93 6.06
N LEU A 150 -15.24 14.46 7.02
CA LEU A 150 -15.46 13.02 7.28
C LEU A 150 -16.92 12.60 7.05
N GLY A 151 -17.85 13.55 6.89
CA GLY A 151 -19.28 13.29 6.72
C GLY A 151 -19.79 13.37 5.28
N ASP A 152 -19.00 13.93 4.34
CA ASP A 152 -19.31 13.91 2.91
C ASP A 152 -18.52 12.81 2.20
N PRO A 153 -19.16 11.92 1.43
CA PRO A 153 -18.48 10.80 0.76
C PRO A 153 -17.33 11.20 -0.15
N LYS A 154 -17.46 12.32 -0.87
CA LYS A 154 -16.40 12.80 -1.79
C LYS A 154 -15.24 13.39 -1.01
N VAL A 155 -15.53 14.21 -0.01
CA VAL A 155 -14.52 14.87 0.80
C VAL A 155 -13.77 13.87 1.66
N SER A 156 -14.47 12.88 2.23
CA SER A 156 -13.88 11.79 3.02
C SER A 156 -12.84 10.98 2.24
N PHE A 157 -13.07 10.76 0.94
CA PHE A 157 -12.07 10.11 0.09
C PHE A 157 -10.75 10.91 0.06
N PHE A 158 -10.82 12.23 -0.12
CA PHE A 158 -9.62 13.09 -0.12
C PHE A 158 -8.99 13.17 1.27
N SER A 159 -9.78 13.18 2.34
CA SER A 159 -9.28 13.14 3.72
C SER A 159 -8.43 11.87 3.97
N ILE A 160 -8.91 10.72 3.52
CA ILE A 160 -8.18 9.45 3.59
C ILE A 160 -6.87 9.53 2.79
N ILE A 161 -6.89 10.07 1.57
CA ILE A 161 -5.70 10.25 0.74
C ILE A 161 -4.67 11.17 1.42
N ILE A 162 -5.09 12.31 1.98
CA ILE A 162 -4.20 13.27 2.66
C ILE A 162 -3.47 12.58 3.81
N VAL A 163 -4.19 11.87 4.68
CA VAL A 163 -3.57 11.19 5.83
C VAL A 163 -2.66 10.05 5.40
N SER A 164 -3.06 9.29 4.39
CA SER A 164 -2.23 8.21 3.84
C SER A 164 -0.94 8.73 3.21
N LEU A 165 -1.01 9.83 2.45
CA LEU A 165 0.16 10.50 1.88
C LEU A 165 1.07 11.05 2.96
N TRP A 166 0.52 11.73 3.97
CA TRP A 166 1.27 12.26 5.10
C TRP A 166 2.06 11.17 5.83
N ASN A 167 1.47 10.00 6.05
CA ASN A 167 2.14 8.84 6.65
C ASN A 167 3.16 8.19 5.70
N GLY A 168 2.82 8.01 4.42
CA GLY A 168 3.56 7.09 3.55
C GLY A 168 4.64 7.74 2.67
N VAL A 169 4.52 9.04 2.35
CA VAL A 169 5.43 9.72 1.40
C VAL A 169 6.87 9.72 1.89
N GLY A 170 7.09 9.94 3.20
CA GLY A 170 8.44 10.01 3.77
C GLY A 170 9.24 8.72 3.63
N TYR A 171 8.60 7.57 3.75
CA TYR A 171 9.25 6.27 3.55
C TYR A 171 9.71 6.07 2.09
N MET A 172 8.85 6.34 1.13
CA MET A 172 9.19 6.25 -0.29
C MET A 172 10.26 7.29 -0.68
N MET A 173 10.18 8.49 -0.11
CA MET A 173 11.19 9.54 -0.32
C MET A 173 12.59 9.08 0.10
N ILE A 174 12.74 8.34 1.20
CA ILE A 174 14.06 7.83 1.62
C ILE A 174 14.61 6.82 0.61
N ILE A 175 13.77 5.94 0.07
CA ILE A 175 14.21 4.96 -0.95
C ILE A 175 14.69 5.70 -2.21
N TYR A 176 13.91 6.68 -2.69
CA TYR A 176 14.32 7.51 -3.82
C TYR A 176 15.60 8.29 -3.54
N LEU A 177 15.71 8.88 -2.35
CA LEU A 177 16.89 9.64 -1.96
C LEU A 177 18.17 8.79 -1.96
N ALA A 178 18.08 7.57 -1.42
CA ALA A 178 19.21 6.63 -1.44
C ALA A 178 19.63 6.26 -2.86
N SER A 179 18.66 6.04 -3.75
CA SER A 179 18.96 5.75 -5.16
C SER A 179 19.53 6.96 -5.91
N LEU A 180 19.03 8.17 -5.66
CA LEU A 180 19.55 9.42 -6.25
C LEU A 180 21.02 9.68 -5.88
N GLN A 181 21.43 9.29 -4.67
CA GLN A 181 22.84 9.38 -4.21
C GLN A 181 23.75 8.37 -4.89
N GLY A 182 23.21 7.28 -5.42
CA GLY A 182 23.95 6.28 -6.19
C GLY A 182 24.23 6.69 -7.65
N VAL A 183 23.60 7.75 -8.16
CA VAL A 183 23.79 8.19 -9.55
C VAL A 183 25.17 8.85 -9.70
N PRO A 184 26.08 8.33 -10.58
CA PRO A 184 27.42 8.89 -10.78
C PRO A 184 27.36 10.36 -11.16
N GLN A 185 28.14 11.17 -10.45
CA GLN A 185 28.18 12.62 -10.67
C GLN A 185 28.74 12.95 -12.06
N SER A 186 29.66 12.13 -12.57
CA SER A 186 30.25 12.29 -13.92
C SER A 186 29.20 12.27 -15.04
N LEU A 187 28.11 11.46 -14.89
CA LEU A 187 27.04 11.44 -15.89
C LEU A 187 26.20 12.74 -15.86
N LYS A 188 26.00 13.32 -14.69
CA LYS A 188 25.30 14.61 -14.55
C LYS A 188 26.16 15.75 -15.14
N GLU A 189 27.46 15.73 -14.88
CA GLU A 189 28.40 16.71 -15.41
C GLU A 189 28.54 16.63 -16.94
N ALA A 190 28.61 15.42 -17.50
CA ALA A 190 28.59 15.22 -18.94
C ALA A 190 27.33 15.81 -19.60
N ALA A 191 26.15 15.55 -19.02
CA ALA A 191 24.91 16.12 -19.51
C ALA A 191 24.90 17.68 -19.49
N ILE A 192 25.50 18.28 -18.46
CA ILE A 192 25.63 19.74 -18.36
C ILE A 192 26.59 20.28 -19.44
N ILE A 193 27.70 19.59 -19.71
CA ILE A 193 28.64 19.95 -20.77
C ILE A 193 27.97 19.88 -22.15
N ASP A 194 27.08 18.89 -22.36
CA ASP A 194 26.25 18.74 -23.55
C ASP A 194 25.10 19.77 -23.63
N GLY A 195 25.01 20.71 -22.68
CA GLY A 195 24.04 21.80 -22.68
C GLY A 195 22.66 21.45 -22.11
N ALA A 196 22.52 20.30 -21.43
CA ALA A 196 21.25 19.92 -20.80
C ALA A 196 20.95 20.79 -19.58
N ASN A 197 19.71 21.28 -19.49
CA ASN A 197 19.21 21.95 -18.29
C ASN A 197 18.86 20.92 -17.17
N ALA A 198 18.59 21.41 -15.96
CA ALA A 198 18.32 20.56 -14.80
C ALA A 198 17.16 19.57 -15.02
N PHE A 199 16.09 19.98 -15.71
CA PHE A 199 14.96 19.09 -16.02
C PHE A 199 15.33 18.03 -17.07
N GLN A 200 16.11 18.39 -18.07
CA GLN A 200 16.62 17.46 -19.08
C GLN A 200 17.57 16.45 -18.44
N THR A 201 18.50 16.89 -17.58
CA THR A 201 19.39 16.00 -16.82
C THR A 201 18.60 15.06 -15.91
N LEU A 202 17.57 15.56 -15.21
CA LEU A 202 16.69 14.72 -14.40
C LEU A 202 15.99 13.65 -15.24
N ARG A 203 15.37 14.04 -16.37
CA ARG A 203 14.58 13.15 -17.21
C ARG A 203 15.41 12.13 -17.98
N SER A 204 16.56 12.57 -18.55
CA SER A 204 17.33 11.76 -19.49
C SER A 204 18.49 10.98 -18.84
N VAL A 205 18.96 11.41 -17.67
CA VAL A 205 20.07 10.76 -16.95
C VAL A 205 19.59 10.19 -15.62
N THR A 206 19.06 11.05 -14.74
CA THR A 206 18.80 10.66 -13.35
C THR A 206 17.66 9.65 -13.23
N LEU A 207 16.48 9.90 -13.85
CA LEU A 207 15.33 9.00 -13.76
C LEU A 207 15.59 7.62 -14.35
N PRO A 208 16.24 7.46 -15.53
CA PRO A 208 16.63 6.16 -16.03
C PRO A 208 17.53 5.37 -15.08
N MET A 209 18.51 6.05 -14.46
CA MET A 209 19.45 5.42 -13.52
C MET A 209 18.78 4.93 -12.22
N ILE A 210 17.70 5.57 -11.77
CA ILE A 210 16.97 5.17 -10.55
C ILE A 210 15.73 4.31 -10.85
N THR A 211 15.55 3.80 -12.06
CA THR A 211 14.35 3.03 -12.45
C THR A 211 14.11 1.84 -11.53
N HIS A 212 15.16 1.19 -11.03
CA HIS A 212 15.05 0.11 -10.06
C HIS A 212 14.34 0.58 -8.75
N ALA A 213 14.70 1.75 -8.23
CA ALA A 213 14.02 2.31 -7.05
C ALA A 213 12.57 2.70 -7.36
N ILE A 214 12.30 3.19 -8.58
CA ILE A 214 10.92 3.47 -9.01
C ILE A 214 10.10 2.17 -9.00
N THR A 215 10.63 1.07 -9.53
CA THR A 215 9.97 -0.25 -9.50
C THR A 215 9.65 -0.70 -8.07
N ILE A 216 10.62 -0.58 -7.16
CA ILE A 216 10.45 -0.95 -5.75
C ILE A 216 9.38 -0.09 -5.08
N CYS A 217 9.44 1.23 -5.22
CA CYS A 217 8.49 2.15 -4.59
C CYS A 217 7.06 1.93 -5.10
N PHE A 218 6.88 1.70 -6.40
CA PHE A 218 5.57 1.36 -6.96
C PHE A 218 5.04 0.03 -6.42
N PHE A 219 5.89 -0.98 -6.32
CA PHE A 219 5.53 -2.28 -5.74
C PHE A 219 5.09 -2.15 -4.28
N LEU A 220 5.86 -1.42 -3.47
CA LEU A 220 5.55 -1.20 -2.05
C LEU A 220 4.25 -0.40 -1.88
N THR A 221 4.06 0.66 -2.67
CA THR A 221 2.83 1.47 -2.65
C THR A 221 1.62 0.64 -3.07
N LEU A 222 1.72 -0.14 -4.14
CA LEU A 222 0.63 -1.00 -4.63
C LEU A 222 0.20 -2.00 -3.55
N ASN A 223 1.16 -2.73 -2.98
CA ASN A 223 0.87 -3.72 -1.95
C ASN A 223 0.32 -3.11 -0.67
N GLY A 224 0.85 -1.95 -0.23
CA GLY A 224 0.36 -1.23 0.94
C GLY A 224 -1.05 -0.68 0.73
N ALA A 225 -1.31 -0.10 -0.44
CA ALA A 225 -2.61 0.49 -0.74
C ALA A 225 -3.75 -0.53 -0.86
N PHE A 226 -3.50 -1.73 -1.39
CA PHE A 226 -4.52 -2.80 -1.40
C PHE A 226 -4.82 -3.36 0.00
N LYS A 227 -3.90 -3.20 0.95
CA LYS A 227 -4.06 -3.66 2.34
C LYS A 227 -4.52 -2.54 3.28
N VAL A 228 -4.91 -1.40 2.74
CA VAL A 228 -5.39 -0.28 3.57
C VAL A 228 -6.58 -0.72 4.42
N TYR A 229 -6.50 -0.47 5.72
CA TYR A 229 -7.54 -0.74 6.72
C TYR A 229 -7.52 0.33 7.80
N GLU A 230 -6.41 0.47 8.52
CA GLU A 230 -6.27 1.27 9.73
C GLU A 230 -6.62 2.75 9.54
N VAL A 231 -6.17 3.36 8.42
CA VAL A 231 -6.46 4.78 8.11
C VAL A 231 -7.97 4.97 7.92
N VAL A 232 -8.61 4.09 7.14
CA VAL A 232 -10.05 4.20 6.86
C VAL A 232 -10.86 3.94 8.12
N TYR A 233 -10.48 2.90 8.88
CA TYR A 233 -11.14 2.57 10.14
C TYR A 233 -11.08 3.72 11.14
N GLY A 234 -9.89 4.30 11.35
CA GLY A 234 -9.69 5.38 12.32
C GLY A 234 -10.30 6.72 11.90
N LEU A 235 -10.39 7.02 10.59
CA LEU A 235 -10.96 8.29 10.10
C LEU A 235 -12.48 8.26 9.97
N THR A 236 -13.01 7.23 9.32
CA THR A 236 -14.41 7.21 8.88
C THR A 236 -15.18 5.98 9.33
N GLY A 237 -14.49 4.93 9.82
CA GLY A 237 -15.12 3.64 10.07
C GLY A 237 -15.81 3.03 8.84
N GLY A 238 -15.37 3.42 7.62
CA GLY A 238 -16.00 3.03 6.36
C GLY A 238 -17.18 3.92 5.92
N GLY A 239 -17.55 4.93 6.74
CA GLY A 239 -18.69 5.83 6.51
C GLY A 239 -18.36 7.03 5.61
N PRO A 240 -19.36 7.90 5.33
CA PRO A 240 -20.77 7.74 5.66
C PRO A 240 -21.45 6.67 4.77
N GLY A 241 -22.37 5.91 5.32
CA GLY A 241 -23.19 4.93 4.56
C GLY A 241 -22.35 3.90 3.77
N ARG A 242 -21.23 3.41 4.32
CA ARG A 242 -20.26 2.50 3.69
C ARG A 242 -19.54 3.05 2.46
N SER A 243 -19.66 4.35 2.17
CA SER A 243 -19.10 4.97 0.97
C SER A 243 -17.56 4.97 0.91
N THR A 244 -16.89 4.85 2.06
CA THR A 244 -15.43 4.75 2.16
C THR A 244 -14.96 3.38 2.63
N GLN A 245 -15.87 2.38 2.67
CA GLN A 245 -15.50 1.02 3.07
C GLN A 245 -14.49 0.43 2.08
N VAL A 246 -13.35 -0.02 2.59
CA VAL A 246 -12.33 -0.73 1.81
C VAL A 246 -12.58 -2.24 1.84
N ILE A 247 -12.06 -2.93 0.83
CA ILE A 247 -12.28 -4.38 0.67
C ILE A 247 -11.80 -5.19 1.89
N THR A 248 -10.69 -4.81 2.51
CA THR A 248 -10.17 -5.44 3.73
C THR A 248 -11.12 -5.30 4.91
N MET A 249 -11.83 -4.17 5.00
CA MET A 249 -12.83 -3.92 6.03
C MET A 249 -14.10 -4.74 5.79
N ASN A 250 -14.57 -4.83 4.54
CA ASN A 250 -15.70 -5.67 4.17
C ASN A 250 -15.43 -7.15 4.48
N ILE A 251 -14.21 -7.66 4.15
CA ILE A 251 -13.79 -9.02 4.48
C ILE A 251 -13.78 -9.25 6.00
N TYR A 252 -13.25 -8.30 6.78
CA TYR A 252 -13.19 -8.39 8.23
C TYR A 252 -14.58 -8.43 8.86
N GLU A 253 -15.49 -7.56 8.42
CA GLU A 253 -16.87 -7.51 8.92
C GLU A 253 -17.60 -8.82 8.66
N GLU A 254 -17.43 -9.41 7.48
CA GLU A 254 -18.07 -10.67 7.12
C GLU A 254 -17.56 -11.85 7.96
N ALA A 255 -16.24 -11.86 8.23
CA ALA A 255 -15.64 -12.94 9.02
C ALA A 255 -15.98 -12.83 10.51
N PHE A 256 -15.97 -11.61 11.08
CA PHE A 256 -15.89 -11.43 12.54
C PHE A 256 -17.03 -10.62 13.18
N SER A 257 -17.73 -9.76 12.42
CA SER A 257 -18.64 -8.79 13.04
C SER A 257 -20.11 -9.11 12.90
N ASN A 258 -20.57 -9.63 11.77
CA ASN A 258 -22.00 -9.68 11.50
C ASN A 258 -22.57 -11.11 11.38
N ASN A 259 -21.93 -12.00 10.63
CA ASN A 259 -22.55 -13.26 10.23
C ASN A 259 -21.69 -14.48 10.49
N PHE A 260 -20.45 -14.31 10.90
CA PHE A 260 -19.47 -15.39 11.06
C PHE A 260 -19.38 -16.28 9.80
N ARG A 261 -19.44 -15.68 8.61
CA ARG A 261 -19.38 -16.38 7.32
C ARG A 261 -17.92 -16.55 6.86
N TYR A 262 -17.16 -17.36 7.57
CA TYR A 262 -15.72 -17.51 7.31
C TYR A 262 -15.40 -18.03 5.92
N GLY A 263 -16.16 -19.01 5.41
CA GLY A 263 -16.01 -19.50 4.03
C GLY A 263 -16.22 -18.41 3.00
N TYR A 264 -17.25 -17.59 3.22
CA TYR A 264 -17.56 -16.46 2.34
C TYR A 264 -16.49 -15.35 2.40
N ALA A 265 -16.06 -14.96 3.60
CA ALA A 265 -14.97 -14.01 3.79
C ALA A 265 -13.64 -14.52 3.18
N SER A 266 -13.40 -15.83 3.26
CA SER A 266 -12.26 -16.49 2.62
C SER A 266 -12.33 -16.37 1.10
N ALA A 267 -13.50 -16.54 0.49
CA ALA A 267 -13.67 -16.36 -0.95
C ALA A 267 -13.38 -14.91 -1.39
N LYS A 268 -13.89 -13.92 -0.65
CA LYS A 268 -13.56 -12.50 -0.86
C LYS A 268 -12.05 -12.23 -0.75
N SER A 269 -11.39 -12.86 0.21
CA SER A 269 -9.93 -12.77 0.40
C SER A 269 -9.15 -13.38 -0.77
N VAL A 270 -9.61 -14.51 -1.32
CA VAL A 270 -9.02 -15.15 -2.52
C VAL A 270 -9.19 -14.25 -3.75
N ILE A 271 -10.37 -13.61 -3.91
CA ILE A 271 -10.59 -12.62 -4.99
C ILE A 271 -9.61 -11.45 -4.85
N LEU A 272 -9.48 -10.87 -3.66
CA LEU A 272 -8.52 -9.79 -3.41
C LEU A 272 -7.09 -10.24 -3.72
N PHE A 273 -6.68 -11.43 -3.26
CA PHE A 273 -5.36 -11.99 -3.54
C PHE A 273 -5.11 -12.12 -5.05
N ALA A 274 -6.08 -12.64 -5.81
CA ALA A 274 -5.96 -12.77 -7.26
C ALA A 274 -5.81 -11.40 -7.95
N ILE A 275 -6.57 -10.40 -7.52
CA ILE A 275 -6.49 -9.02 -8.03
C ILE A 275 -5.09 -8.44 -7.75
N VAL A 276 -4.61 -8.50 -6.51
CA VAL A 276 -3.28 -8.00 -6.14
C VAL A 276 -2.18 -8.71 -6.92
N LEU A 277 -2.28 -10.03 -7.07
CA LEU A 277 -1.32 -10.82 -7.85
C LEU A 277 -1.27 -10.37 -9.31
N ILE A 278 -2.42 -10.20 -9.96
CA ILE A 278 -2.52 -9.74 -11.35
C ILE A 278 -1.87 -8.35 -11.50
N PHE A 279 -2.26 -7.38 -10.67
CA PHE A 279 -1.68 -6.04 -10.72
C PHE A 279 -0.16 -6.04 -10.48
N THR A 280 0.30 -6.83 -9.51
CA THR A 280 1.73 -6.98 -9.21
C THR A 280 2.50 -7.58 -10.39
N LEU A 281 1.98 -8.63 -11.02
CA LEU A 281 2.62 -9.26 -12.17
C LEU A 281 2.67 -8.32 -13.38
N ILE A 282 1.59 -7.57 -13.64
CA ILE A 282 1.56 -6.56 -14.70
C ILE A 282 2.60 -5.48 -14.42
N GLN A 283 2.61 -4.93 -13.21
CA GLN A 283 3.57 -3.91 -12.80
C GLN A 283 5.01 -4.37 -12.98
N LEU A 284 5.36 -5.54 -12.45
CA LEU A 284 6.73 -6.07 -12.57
C LEU A 284 7.13 -6.30 -14.02
N ARG A 285 6.24 -6.84 -14.86
CA ARG A 285 6.53 -7.04 -16.30
C ARG A 285 6.76 -5.72 -17.04
N VAL A 286 5.95 -4.70 -16.75
CA VAL A 286 6.04 -3.40 -17.41
C VAL A 286 7.29 -2.65 -16.97
N MET A 287 7.59 -2.66 -15.68
CA MET A 287 8.68 -1.85 -15.12
C MET A 287 10.05 -2.51 -15.30
N LYS A 288 10.16 -3.83 -15.12
CA LYS A 288 11.42 -4.55 -15.30
C LYS A 288 12.01 -4.41 -16.71
N LYS A 289 11.17 -4.25 -17.75
CA LYS A 289 11.62 -3.98 -19.11
C LYS A 289 12.30 -2.61 -19.30
N ARG A 290 12.15 -1.71 -18.35
CA ARG A 290 12.70 -0.34 -18.38
C ARG A 290 13.89 -0.16 -17.44
N GLU A 291 14.25 -1.18 -16.68
CA GLU A 291 15.41 -1.16 -15.81
C GLU A 291 16.68 -1.19 -16.67
N VAL A 292 17.53 -0.21 -16.46
CA VAL A 292 18.87 -0.16 -17.06
C VAL A 292 19.80 -0.89 -16.10
N GLU A 293 20.44 -1.98 -16.55
CA GLU A 293 21.53 -2.60 -15.81
C GLU A 293 22.71 -1.62 -15.83
N ALA A 294 23.08 -1.09 -14.67
CA ALA A 294 24.18 -0.17 -14.47
C ALA A 294 25.45 -0.88 -14.04
#